data_4b973dc325ea76713fd5d11d5fdf6cf5
#
_entry.id   4b973dc325ea76713fd5d11d5fdf6cf5
#
_cell.length_a   1.000
_cell.length_b   1.000
_cell.length_c   1.000
_cell.angle_alpha   90.00
_cell.angle_beta   90.00
_cell.angle_gamma   90.00
#
_symmetry.space_group_name_H-M   'P 1'
#
loop_
_entity.id
_entity.type
_entity.pdbx_description
1 polymer ?
#
loop_
_entity_poly.entity_id
_entity_poly.type
_entity_poly.pdbx_seq_one_letter_code
_entity_poly.pdbx_strand_id
1 'polypeptide(L)'
;MAESYNICLDIGGTKVLGVVFNSKKEIVFRLKKKTKSGGDSSDNIEQLIISVVKELIEASGIKADKINAIAAGAPGVINQETGVVLFSPNLPWRNYNIKKPIEKEFGCPFYIGNDVNVGVLGEYKYGAAKGYKNVVGLFVGTGMGGGLILNGELFTGNKFKAAEYGHMILDPEGPLCNCGQRGCLEAFSSKQ
;
A
#
# COMPACT_ATOMS: atom_id res chain seq x y z
N MET A 1 11.07 -28.01 -5.33
CA MET A 1 10.36 -26.86 -5.95
C MET A 1 11.41 -25.86 -6.37
N ALA A 2 11.27 -25.26 -7.56
CA ALA A 2 12.21 -24.23 -7.99
C ALA A 2 12.16 -23.04 -7.01
N GLU A 3 13.32 -22.50 -6.68
CA GLU A 3 13.44 -21.34 -5.80
C GLU A 3 12.82 -20.12 -6.47
N SER A 4 11.83 -19.50 -5.82
CA SER A 4 11.13 -18.31 -6.31
C SER A 4 10.92 -17.30 -5.19
N TYR A 5 10.87 -16.01 -5.56
CA TYR A 5 10.82 -14.91 -4.61
C TYR A 5 9.68 -13.94 -4.96
N ASN A 6 9.15 -13.28 -3.95
CA ASN A 6 8.25 -12.15 -4.10
C ASN A 6 8.86 -10.93 -3.43
N ILE A 7 8.72 -9.76 -4.06
CA ILE A 7 9.14 -8.49 -3.49
C ILE A 7 7.88 -7.73 -3.07
N CYS A 8 7.85 -7.30 -1.81
CA CYS A 8 6.75 -6.50 -1.27
C CYS A 8 7.26 -5.12 -0.87
N LEU A 9 6.50 -4.09 -1.24
CA LEU A 9 6.84 -2.69 -0.98
C LEU A 9 5.74 -2.01 -0.14
N ASP A 10 6.14 -1.25 0.86
CA ASP A 10 5.30 -0.27 1.56
C ASP A 10 5.77 1.12 1.13
N ILE A 11 4.95 1.79 0.31
CA ILE A 11 5.28 3.07 -0.31
C ILE A 11 4.59 4.18 0.45
N GLY A 12 5.33 4.87 1.30
CA GLY A 12 4.83 6.03 2.04
C GLY A 12 5.35 7.37 1.48
N GLY A 13 4.74 8.46 1.89
CA GLY A 13 5.15 9.81 1.48
C GLY A 13 6.57 10.19 1.93
N THR A 14 7.11 9.55 2.98
CA THR A 14 8.45 9.86 3.53
C THR A 14 9.47 8.75 3.35
N LYS A 15 9.04 7.53 3.09
CA LYS A 15 9.89 6.34 2.98
C LYS A 15 9.24 5.26 2.12
N VAL A 16 10.10 4.43 1.52
CA VAL A 16 9.72 3.15 0.93
C VAL A 16 10.43 2.05 1.72
N LEU A 17 9.66 1.08 2.20
CA LEU A 17 10.18 -0.15 2.79
C LEU A 17 9.99 -1.26 1.76
N GLY A 18 11.05 -1.98 1.43
CA GLY A 18 11.00 -3.16 0.57
C GLY A 18 11.44 -4.41 1.31
N VAL A 19 10.79 -5.52 1.02
CA VAL A 19 11.05 -6.83 1.63
C VAL A 19 11.04 -7.91 0.56
N VAL A 20 12.02 -8.80 0.60
CA VAL A 20 12.10 -10.00 -0.24
C VAL A 20 11.62 -11.20 0.58
N PHE A 21 10.67 -11.95 0.04
CA PHE A 21 10.17 -13.20 0.60
C PHE A 21 10.54 -14.39 -0.30
N ASN A 22 10.94 -15.49 0.30
CA ASN A 22 11.09 -16.76 -0.40
C ASN A 22 9.75 -17.52 -0.58
N SER A 23 9.76 -18.65 -1.25
CA SER A 23 8.59 -19.50 -1.47
C SER A 23 7.95 -20.04 -0.19
N LYS A 24 8.69 -20.07 0.92
CA LYS A 24 8.18 -20.42 2.26
C LYS A 24 7.60 -19.24 3.02
N LYS A 25 7.55 -18.05 2.40
CA LYS A 25 7.09 -16.77 3.02
C LYS A 25 8.01 -16.29 4.14
N GLU A 26 9.26 -16.72 4.16
CA GLU A 26 10.27 -16.21 5.07
C GLU A 26 10.93 -14.97 4.47
N ILE A 27 11.26 -14.01 5.33
CA ILE A 27 11.94 -12.79 4.92
C ILE A 27 13.42 -13.11 4.66
N VAL A 28 13.85 -12.90 3.42
CA VAL A 28 15.24 -13.07 2.98
C VAL A 28 16.03 -11.79 3.20
N PHE A 29 15.45 -10.65 2.83
CA PHE A 29 16.10 -9.37 2.91
C PHE A 29 15.08 -8.23 3.08
N ARG A 30 15.50 -7.13 3.68
CA ARG A 30 14.69 -5.91 3.80
C ARG A 30 15.55 -4.66 3.63
N LEU A 31 14.99 -3.68 2.97
CA LEU A 31 15.64 -2.40 2.70
C LEU A 31 14.64 -1.26 2.96
N LYS A 32 15.11 -0.17 3.54
CA LYS A 32 14.31 1.02 3.76
C LYS A 32 15.05 2.23 3.19
N LYS A 33 14.39 2.94 2.27
CA LYS A 33 14.88 4.21 1.72
C LYS A 33 13.95 5.36 2.08
N LYS A 34 14.53 6.55 2.30
CA LYS A 34 13.73 7.78 2.43
C LYS A 34 13.21 8.19 1.07
N THR A 35 11.93 8.48 0.98
CA THR A 35 11.36 9.24 -0.12
C THR A 35 11.91 10.66 0.05
N LYS A 36 12.76 11.14 -0.85
CA LYS A 36 13.25 12.53 -0.78
C LYS A 36 12.03 13.42 -0.97
N SER A 37 11.65 14.12 0.08
CA SER A 37 10.70 15.23 0.03
C SER A 37 11.33 16.33 -0.84
N GLY A 38 10.99 16.40 -2.11
CA GLY A 38 11.58 17.37 -3.03
C GLY A 38 11.49 17.04 -4.51
N GLY A 39 10.88 15.93 -4.87
CA GLY A 39 10.57 15.64 -6.25
C GLY A 39 9.06 15.63 -6.46
N ASP A 40 8.51 16.75 -6.93
CA ASP A 40 7.06 16.93 -7.15
C ASP A 40 6.51 16.17 -8.38
N SER A 41 7.27 15.24 -8.96
CA SER A 41 6.83 14.49 -10.13
C SER A 41 6.57 13.02 -9.83
N SER A 42 5.56 12.46 -10.48
CA SER A 42 5.22 11.03 -10.43
C SER A 42 6.40 10.15 -10.85
N ASP A 43 7.20 10.61 -11.81
CA ASP A 43 8.37 9.92 -12.34
C ASP A 43 9.47 9.75 -11.29
N ASN A 44 9.65 10.72 -10.38
CA ASN A 44 10.65 10.62 -9.32
C ASN A 44 10.32 9.49 -8.34
N ILE A 45 9.04 9.27 -8.02
CA ILE A 45 8.61 8.17 -7.15
C ILE A 45 8.73 6.83 -7.89
N GLU A 46 8.39 6.78 -9.17
CA GLU A 46 8.58 5.59 -10.01
C GLU A 46 10.07 5.18 -10.03
N GLN A 47 10.97 6.11 -10.33
CA GLN A 47 12.41 5.85 -10.35
C GLN A 47 12.95 5.43 -8.99
N LEU A 48 12.43 5.99 -7.91
CA LEU A 48 12.76 5.54 -6.55
C LEU A 48 12.33 4.09 -6.32
N ILE A 49 11.11 3.70 -6.71
CA ILE A 49 10.62 2.33 -6.58
C ILE A 49 11.50 1.38 -7.39
N ILE A 50 11.80 1.71 -8.64
CA ILE A 50 12.70 0.93 -9.49
C ILE A 50 14.06 0.77 -8.82
N SER A 51 14.63 1.85 -8.27
CA SER A 51 15.92 1.79 -7.58
C SER A 51 15.91 0.92 -6.33
N VAL A 52 14.81 0.97 -5.55
CA VAL A 52 14.62 0.14 -4.36
C VAL A 52 14.55 -1.34 -4.74
N VAL A 53 13.79 -1.68 -5.77
CA VAL A 53 13.66 -3.07 -6.24
C VAL A 53 15.00 -3.60 -6.76
N LYS A 54 15.73 -2.82 -7.57
CA LYS A 54 17.08 -3.19 -8.05
C LYS A 54 18.04 -3.47 -6.91
N GLU A 55 18.07 -2.61 -5.91
CA GLU A 55 18.93 -2.78 -4.74
C GLU A 55 18.52 -3.97 -3.87
N LEU A 56 17.21 -4.25 -3.75
CA LEU A 56 16.73 -5.46 -3.07
C LEU A 56 17.21 -6.73 -3.77
N ILE A 57 17.16 -6.76 -5.09
CA ILE A 57 17.64 -7.89 -5.90
C ILE A 57 19.15 -8.08 -5.70
N GLU A 58 19.93 -7.01 -5.86
CA GLU A 58 21.38 -7.03 -5.73
C GLU A 58 21.83 -7.44 -4.33
N ALA A 59 21.32 -6.76 -3.29
CA ALA A 59 21.73 -6.99 -1.92
C ALA A 59 21.27 -8.32 -1.33
N SER A 60 20.15 -8.89 -1.83
CA SER A 60 19.70 -10.23 -1.43
C SER A 60 20.39 -11.35 -2.17
N GLY A 61 21.11 -11.06 -3.26
CA GLY A 61 21.77 -12.05 -4.10
C GLY A 61 20.82 -12.93 -4.93
N ILE A 62 19.52 -12.56 -4.99
CA ILE A 62 18.54 -13.31 -5.79
C ILE A 62 18.71 -12.98 -7.27
N LYS A 63 18.37 -13.93 -8.14
CA LYS A 63 18.36 -13.69 -9.58
C LYS A 63 17.03 -13.09 -10.00
N ALA A 64 17.06 -12.10 -10.91
CA ALA A 64 15.87 -11.41 -11.38
C ALA A 64 14.84 -12.34 -12.03
N ASP A 65 15.29 -13.38 -12.74
CA ASP A 65 14.44 -14.41 -13.35
C ASP A 65 13.73 -15.33 -12.34
N LYS A 66 14.07 -15.23 -11.05
CA LYS A 66 13.42 -15.96 -9.95
C LYS A 66 12.36 -15.12 -9.23
N ILE A 67 12.13 -13.88 -9.63
CA ILE A 67 11.08 -13.06 -9.08
C ILE A 67 9.75 -13.47 -9.68
N ASN A 68 8.86 -13.96 -8.82
CA ASN A 68 7.51 -14.39 -9.22
C ASN A 68 6.57 -13.18 -9.40
N ALA A 69 6.63 -12.23 -8.48
CA ALA A 69 5.83 -11.00 -8.53
C ALA A 69 6.42 -9.90 -7.63
N ILE A 70 6.07 -8.66 -7.94
CA ILE A 70 6.28 -7.50 -7.09
C ILE A 70 4.91 -7.01 -6.63
N ALA A 71 4.74 -6.72 -5.33
CA ALA A 71 3.50 -6.19 -4.78
C ALA A 71 3.77 -4.93 -3.95
N ALA A 72 2.84 -3.99 -3.95
CA ALA A 72 2.97 -2.75 -3.22
C ALA A 72 1.70 -2.34 -2.48
N GLY A 73 1.86 -1.78 -1.28
CA GLY A 73 0.87 -0.96 -0.60
C GLY A 73 1.24 0.52 -0.75
N ALA A 74 0.28 1.38 -1.07
CA ALA A 74 0.50 2.82 -1.17
C ALA A 74 -0.73 3.60 -0.69
N PRO A 75 -0.55 4.84 -0.17
CA PRO A 75 -1.67 5.65 0.29
C PRO A 75 -2.50 6.15 -0.91
N GLY A 76 -3.81 6.15 -0.75
CA GLY A 76 -4.75 6.74 -1.70
C GLY A 76 -5.76 5.78 -2.30
N VAL A 77 -6.48 6.27 -3.30
CA VAL A 77 -7.51 5.54 -4.03
C VAL A 77 -6.87 4.86 -5.23
N ILE A 78 -6.89 3.53 -5.24
CA ILE A 78 -6.14 2.72 -6.21
C ILE A 78 -7.09 1.73 -6.89
N ASN A 79 -7.10 1.75 -8.22
CA ASN A 79 -7.70 0.69 -9.01
C ASN A 79 -6.71 -0.49 -9.07
N GLN A 80 -6.96 -1.50 -8.26
CA GLN A 80 -6.06 -2.66 -8.11
C GLN A 80 -6.00 -3.52 -9.39
N GLU A 81 -7.04 -3.53 -10.21
CA GLU A 81 -7.10 -4.32 -11.46
C GLU A 81 -6.16 -3.74 -12.51
N THR A 82 -6.21 -2.42 -12.68
CA THR A 82 -5.42 -1.71 -13.71
C THR A 82 -4.07 -1.20 -13.23
N GLY A 83 -3.85 -1.16 -11.90
CA GLY A 83 -2.67 -0.58 -11.28
C GLY A 83 -2.59 0.94 -11.39
N VAL A 84 -3.74 1.60 -11.59
CA VAL A 84 -3.85 3.06 -11.66
C VAL A 84 -4.10 3.63 -10.28
N VAL A 85 -3.23 4.51 -9.82
CA VAL A 85 -3.47 5.35 -8.65
C VAL A 85 -4.32 6.53 -9.10
N LEU A 86 -5.61 6.51 -8.73
CA LEU A 86 -6.57 7.57 -9.08
C LEU A 86 -6.23 8.87 -8.37
N PHE A 87 -5.87 8.77 -7.11
CA PHE A 87 -5.46 9.89 -6.27
C PHE A 87 -4.64 9.40 -5.08
N SER A 88 -3.56 10.11 -4.74
CA SER A 88 -2.84 9.90 -3.48
C SER A 88 -2.69 11.24 -2.74
N PRO A 89 -3.01 11.31 -1.43
CA PRO A 89 -2.84 12.55 -0.66
C PRO A 89 -1.37 12.87 -0.35
N ASN A 90 -0.50 11.85 -0.32
CA ASN A 90 0.87 11.95 0.17
C ASN A 90 1.94 11.70 -0.91
N LEU A 91 1.51 11.39 -2.14
CA LEU A 91 2.38 11.14 -3.29
C LEU A 91 1.87 11.95 -4.49
N PRO A 92 2.73 12.38 -5.41
CA PRO A 92 2.34 13.19 -6.56
C PRO A 92 1.61 12.36 -7.64
N TRP A 93 0.81 11.39 -7.24
CA TRP A 93 0.08 10.53 -8.16
C TRP A 93 -1.37 10.93 -8.29
N ARG A 94 -1.76 11.21 -9.55
CA ARG A 94 -3.15 11.47 -9.95
C ARG A 94 -3.39 10.86 -11.33
N ASN A 95 -4.30 9.87 -11.39
CA ASN A 95 -4.57 9.06 -12.59
C ASN A 95 -3.28 8.45 -13.19
N TYR A 96 -2.36 8.02 -12.33
CA TYR A 96 -1.04 7.53 -12.71
C TYR A 96 -1.00 6.01 -12.73
N ASN A 97 -0.63 5.41 -13.87
CA ASN A 97 -0.48 3.96 -14.00
C ASN A 97 0.95 3.54 -13.64
N ILE A 98 1.18 3.16 -12.40
CA ILE A 98 2.48 2.68 -11.91
C ILE A 98 2.77 1.23 -12.30
N LYS A 99 1.74 0.44 -12.61
CA LYS A 99 1.89 -0.97 -12.96
C LYS A 99 2.72 -1.17 -14.21
N LYS A 100 2.38 -0.46 -15.29
CA LYS A 100 3.02 -0.63 -16.59
C LYS A 100 4.55 -0.43 -16.58
N PRO A 101 5.11 0.68 -16.02
CA PRO A 101 6.55 0.86 -16.00
C PRO A 101 7.27 -0.18 -15.14
N ILE A 102 6.70 -0.58 -14.01
CA ILE A 102 7.32 -1.60 -13.15
C ILE A 102 7.33 -2.97 -13.84
N GLU A 103 6.21 -3.40 -14.44
CA GLU A 103 6.16 -4.65 -15.20
C GLU A 103 7.11 -4.64 -16.40
N LYS A 104 7.24 -3.50 -17.10
CA LYS A 104 8.17 -3.34 -18.20
C LYS A 104 9.64 -3.47 -17.76
N GLU A 105 9.98 -2.88 -16.60
CA GLU A 105 11.37 -2.87 -16.10
C GLU A 105 11.81 -4.26 -15.60
N PHE A 106 10.91 -4.97 -14.89
CA PHE A 106 11.30 -6.22 -14.20
C PHE A 106 10.80 -7.49 -14.87
N GLY A 107 9.93 -7.41 -15.89
CA GLY A 107 9.44 -8.56 -16.63
C GLY A 107 8.56 -9.53 -15.83
N CYS A 108 8.04 -9.09 -14.69
CA CYS A 108 7.18 -9.90 -13.82
C CYS A 108 5.91 -9.13 -13.43
N PRO A 109 4.82 -9.81 -12.99
CA PRO A 109 3.59 -9.15 -12.56
C PRO A 109 3.82 -8.16 -11.42
N PHE A 110 3.14 -7.00 -11.50
CA PHE A 110 3.09 -6.01 -10.44
C PHE A 110 1.67 -5.80 -9.94
N TYR A 111 1.50 -5.85 -8.64
CA TYR A 111 0.24 -5.61 -7.94
C TYR A 111 0.35 -4.43 -7.01
N ILE A 112 -0.66 -3.57 -6.98
CA ILE A 112 -0.70 -2.44 -6.06
C ILE A 112 -2.09 -2.29 -5.44
N GLY A 113 -2.15 -1.98 -4.16
CA GLY A 113 -3.37 -1.70 -3.42
C GLY A 113 -3.19 -0.55 -2.43
N ASN A 114 -4.31 -0.06 -1.89
CA ASN A 114 -4.25 0.86 -0.77
C ASN A 114 -3.55 0.20 0.42
N ASP A 115 -2.66 0.92 1.09
CA ASP A 115 -1.81 0.44 2.19
C ASP A 115 -2.61 -0.16 3.35
N VAL A 116 -3.70 0.48 3.78
CA VAL A 116 -4.57 -0.02 4.86
C VAL A 116 -5.33 -1.26 4.40
N ASN A 117 -5.88 -1.26 3.19
CA ASN A 117 -6.57 -2.43 2.63
C ASN A 117 -5.65 -3.64 2.55
N VAL A 118 -4.41 -3.45 2.09
CA VAL A 118 -3.39 -4.51 2.04
C VAL A 118 -3.01 -4.97 3.45
N GLY A 119 -2.91 -4.04 4.42
CA GLY A 119 -2.67 -4.37 5.81
C GLY A 119 -3.78 -5.21 6.43
N VAL A 120 -5.05 -4.83 6.23
CA VAL A 120 -6.21 -5.61 6.70
C VAL A 120 -6.27 -6.98 6.03
N LEU A 121 -5.96 -7.06 4.74
CA LEU A 121 -5.87 -8.34 4.03
C LEU A 121 -4.74 -9.22 4.59
N GLY A 122 -3.62 -8.62 4.99
CA GLY A 122 -2.51 -9.30 5.66
C GLY A 122 -2.95 -9.90 7.01
N GLU A 123 -3.62 -9.12 7.84
CA GLU A 123 -4.17 -9.57 9.12
C GLU A 123 -5.24 -10.68 8.92
N TYR A 124 -6.06 -10.55 7.89
CA TYR A 124 -7.05 -11.56 7.54
C TYR A 124 -6.41 -12.90 7.11
N LYS A 125 -5.35 -12.85 6.31
CA LYS A 125 -4.71 -14.07 5.79
C LYS A 125 -3.75 -14.72 6.78
N TYR A 126 -3.05 -13.93 7.59
CA TYR A 126 -1.89 -14.41 8.37
C TYR A 126 -1.91 -13.96 9.84
N GLY A 127 -2.70 -12.95 10.21
CA GLY A 127 -2.69 -12.33 11.53
C GLY A 127 -3.93 -12.62 12.36
N ALA A 128 -4.30 -11.64 13.18
CA ALA A 128 -5.36 -11.74 14.20
C ALA A 128 -6.77 -11.97 13.63
N ALA A 129 -7.00 -11.61 12.37
CA ALA A 129 -8.31 -11.77 11.71
C ALA A 129 -8.47 -13.11 10.97
N LYS A 130 -7.51 -14.01 11.09
CA LYS A 130 -7.55 -15.33 10.43
C LYS A 130 -8.75 -16.16 10.92
N GLY A 131 -9.51 -16.70 9.97
CA GLY A 131 -10.67 -17.56 10.25
C GLY A 131 -12.01 -16.81 10.36
N TYR A 132 -12.01 -15.49 10.40
CA TYR A 132 -13.24 -14.70 10.37
C TYR A 132 -13.69 -14.44 8.94
N LYS A 133 -15.01 -14.43 8.68
CA LYS A 133 -15.56 -14.12 7.34
C LYS A 133 -15.74 -12.62 7.11
N ASN A 134 -16.01 -11.88 8.19
CA ASN A 134 -16.24 -10.45 8.13
C ASN A 134 -15.30 -9.76 9.14
N VAL A 135 -14.53 -8.79 8.67
CA VAL A 135 -13.50 -8.10 9.45
C VAL A 135 -13.53 -6.61 9.12
N VAL A 136 -13.55 -5.79 10.15
CA VAL A 136 -13.25 -4.36 10.05
C VAL A 136 -11.86 -4.15 10.63
N GLY A 137 -10.96 -3.60 9.84
CA GLY A 137 -9.62 -3.19 10.26
C GLY A 137 -9.54 -1.67 10.37
N LEU A 138 -8.98 -1.16 11.46
CA LEU A 138 -8.74 0.25 11.69
C LEU A 138 -7.24 0.46 11.96
N PHE A 139 -6.62 1.36 11.18
CA PHE A 139 -5.22 1.71 11.30
C PHE A 139 -5.11 3.16 11.75
N VAL A 140 -4.78 3.36 13.03
CA VAL A 140 -4.65 4.68 13.64
C VAL A 140 -3.18 5.08 13.70
N GLY A 141 -2.84 6.18 13.01
CA GLY A 141 -1.49 6.71 12.93
C GLY A 141 -1.49 8.23 12.76
N THR A 142 -0.85 8.75 11.73
CA THR A 142 -0.95 10.17 11.32
C THR A 142 -2.39 10.51 10.93
N GLY A 143 -3.09 9.58 10.25
CA GLY A 143 -4.51 9.62 9.98
C GLY A 143 -5.20 8.37 10.54
N MET A 144 -6.44 8.13 10.14
CA MET A 144 -7.21 6.94 10.47
C MET A 144 -7.74 6.29 9.20
N GLY A 145 -7.07 5.24 8.75
CA GLY A 145 -7.52 4.44 7.62
C GLY A 145 -8.37 3.24 8.05
N GLY A 146 -9.23 2.79 7.16
CA GLY A 146 -10.04 1.60 7.34
C GLY A 146 -9.89 0.60 6.20
N GLY A 147 -10.19 -0.67 6.51
CA GLY A 147 -10.32 -1.74 5.51
C GLY A 147 -11.41 -2.71 5.94
N LEU A 148 -12.04 -3.33 4.97
CA LEU A 148 -13.22 -4.16 5.18
C LEU A 148 -13.09 -5.49 4.43
N ILE A 149 -13.22 -6.60 5.17
CA ILE A 149 -13.42 -7.93 4.58
C ILE A 149 -14.89 -8.29 4.76
N LEU A 150 -15.57 -8.66 3.68
CA LEU A 150 -16.94 -9.18 3.71
C LEU A 150 -16.98 -10.53 3.01
N ASN A 151 -17.58 -11.51 3.68
CA ASN A 151 -17.70 -12.89 3.17
C ASN A 151 -16.36 -13.51 2.74
N GLY A 152 -15.25 -13.11 3.39
CA GLY A 152 -13.92 -13.62 3.08
C GLY A 152 -13.16 -12.87 1.99
N GLU A 153 -13.73 -11.82 1.42
CA GLU A 153 -13.14 -11.01 0.36
C GLU A 153 -12.95 -9.56 0.78
N LEU A 154 -11.87 -8.93 0.30
CA LEU A 154 -11.62 -7.52 0.52
C LEU A 154 -12.66 -6.69 -0.24
N PHE A 155 -13.44 -5.91 0.51
CA PHE A 155 -14.46 -5.05 -0.05
C PHE A 155 -13.91 -3.65 -0.28
N THR A 156 -13.72 -3.29 -1.53
CA THR A 156 -13.20 -1.97 -1.94
C THR A 156 -14.31 -0.99 -2.36
N GLY A 157 -15.54 -1.49 -2.49
CA GLY A 157 -16.69 -0.69 -2.89
C GLY A 157 -16.64 -0.19 -4.33
N ASN A 158 -17.62 0.62 -4.69
CA ASN A 158 -17.60 1.31 -5.96
C ASN A 158 -16.50 2.39 -5.95
N LYS A 159 -15.72 2.49 -7.01
CA LYS A 159 -14.60 3.45 -7.17
C LYS A 159 -13.49 3.31 -6.11
N PHE A 160 -13.33 2.12 -5.50
CA PHE A 160 -12.23 1.79 -4.57
C PHE A 160 -12.14 2.68 -3.33
N LYS A 161 -13.30 3.15 -2.81
CA LYS A 161 -13.40 4.09 -1.67
C LYS A 161 -14.20 3.53 -0.50
N ALA A 162 -14.32 2.22 -0.36
CA ALA A 162 -14.95 1.63 0.81
C ALA A 162 -14.08 1.80 2.06
N ALA A 163 -14.74 1.71 3.22
CA ALA A 163 -14.10 1.68 4.53
C ALA A 163 -13.36 2.96 4.96
N GLU A 164 -13.76 4.11 4.44
CA GLU A 164 -13.25 5.43 4.87
C GLU A 164 -13.81 5.83 6.27
N TYR A 165 -13.66 4.94 7.25
CA TYR A 165 -14.23 5.12 8.59
C TYR A 165 -13.69 6.33 9.33
N GLY A 166 -12.44 6.73 9.07
CA GLY A 166 -11.82 7.92 9.65
C GLY A 166 -12.58 9.20 9.31
N HIS A 167 -13.33 9.21 8.20
CA HIS A 167 -14.09 10.38 7.75
C HIS A 167 -15.59 10.34 8.08
N MET A 168 -16.03 9.36 8.89
CA MET A 168 -17.36 9.39 9.49
C MET A 168 -17.45 10.55 10.48
N ILE A 169 -18.51 11.35 10.37
CA ILE A 169 -18.73 12.50 11.26
C ILE A 169 -19.22 11.98 12.61
N LEU A 170 -18.42 12.20 13.64
CA LEU A 170 -18.76 11.89 15.02
C LEU A 170 -19.46 13.06 15.71
N ASP A 171 -19.01 14.29 15.43
CA ASP A 171 -19.57 15.52 15.98
C ASP A 171 -19.49 16.64 14.92
N PRO A 172 -20.61 17.11 14.37
CA PRO A 172 -20.61 18.17 13.34
C PRO A 172 -19.97 19.49 13.77
N GLU A 173 -19.94 19.79 15.08
CA GLU A 173 -19.31 20.97 15.66
C GLU A 173 -17.85 20.71 16.10
N GLY A 174 -17.36 19.51 15.87
CA GLY A 174 -16.03 19.06 16.27
C GLY A 174 -14.87 19.71 15.50
N PRO A 175 -13.63 19.26 15.76
CA PRO A 175 -12.42 19.80 15.14
C PRO A 175 -12.42 19.66 13.62
N LEU A 176 -11.68 20.57 12.95
CA LEU A 176 -11.49 20.50 11.50
C LEU A 176 -10.61 19.30 11.16
N CYS A 177 -11.06 18.46 10.24
CA CYS A 177 -10.30 17.36 9.69
C CYS A 177 -9.49 17.82 8.46
N ASN A 178 -8.36 17.20 8.20
CA ASN A 178 -7.54 17.48 7.00
C ASN A 178 -8.27 17.23 5.68
N CYS A 179 -9.36 16.46 5.67
CA CYS A 179 -10.22 16.30 4.49
C CYS A 179 -11.10 17.52 4.18
N GLY A 180 -11.10 18.54 5.04
CA GLY A 180 -11.90 19.78 4.91
C GLY A 180 -13.26 19.74 5.62
N GLN A 181 -13.66 18.60 6.19
CA GLN A 181 -14.90 18.49 6.99
C GLN A 181 -14.62 18.67 8.48
N ARG A 182 -15.66 18.97 9.27
CA ARG A 182 -15.58 19.02 10.72
C ARG A 182 -16.06 17.71 11.34
N GLY A 183 -15.44 17.35 12.48
CA GLY A 183 -15.91 16.29 13.34
C GLY A 183 -15.72 14.88 12.84
N CYS A 184 -14.85 14.66 11.87
CA CYS A 184 -14.46 13.32 11.45
C CYS A 184 -13.84 12.54 12.60
N LEU A 185 -14.08 11.25 12.69
CA LEU A 185 -13.49 10.35 13.69
C LEU A 185 -11.95 10.45 13.71
N GLU A 186 -11.32 10.61 12.56
CA GLU A 186 -9.88 10.84 12.40
C GLU A 186 -9.41 12.06 13.19
N ALA A 187 -10.16 13.18 13.16
CA ALA A 187 -9.79 14.41 13.84
C ALA A 187 -9.75 14.30 15.37
N PHE A 188 -10.42 13.28 15.93
CA PHE A 188 -10.41 12.99 17.37
C PHE A 188 -9.39 11.92 17.77
N SER A 189 -9.01 11.03 16.84
CA SER A 189 -8.28 9.79 17.18
C SER A 189 -6.87 9.71 16.62
N SER A 190 -6.51 10.52 15.63
CA SER A 190 -5.21 10.48 14.98
C SER A 190 -4.19 11.47 15.58
N LYS A 191 -2.92 11.31 15.21
CA LYS A 191 -1.84 12.25 15.55
C LYS A 191 -1.80 13.37 14.49
N GLN A 192 -2.75 14.26 14.53
CA GLN A 192 -2.70 15.46 13.69
C GLN A 192 -1.67 16.45 14.17
#